data_def3d3f253ccb744a2b672c4fc7d0fb5
#
_entry.id   def3d3f253ccb744a2b672c4fc7d0fb5
#
_cell.length_a   1.000
_cell.length_b   1.000
_cell.length_c   1.000
_cell.angle_alpha   90.00
_cell.angle_beta   90.00
_cell.angle_gamma   90.00
#
_symmetry.space_group_name_H-M   'P 1'
#
loop_
_entity.id
_entity.type
_entity.pdbx_description
1 polymer ?
#
loop_
_entity_poly.entity_id
_entity_poly.type
_entity_poly.pdbx_seq_one_letter_code
_entity_poly.pdbx_strand_id
1 'polypeptide(L)'
;MFSNHLLSLAIWLPIAAGLLVLATGCDRRAPLARILAFVGALAGFLVTLPLFTQFDRLSGGFQFAEFYAWIPALNINYALGVDGISVLFVILNAFITLMVVLAGWEVIQKKVAQYMAAFLIMSGLINGAFAARDAMLFYIFFEGMLIPLYLIIGVWGGPRRVYASVKLFLYTLMGSLLMLVALVYLSFQTGGSFAIEDFQNIKQIPLFTQQILFAAFFLSFAVKVPMFPVHTWLPDAHVEAPTGGSMVLAAITLKLGAYGFLRFILPILPDASRYFAPAIIVLSLIAVIYIGMVALAQTDMKKLVAYSSISHMGFVTLGMFLFTNQVQLQPWALKGAIMQMISHGFVSAAMFFCIGVMYDRLHSRNIADYGGVVTVMPKFAAFMMLFAMANAGLPATSGFVGEFMVIMGAVNYNLCVGALAALTLILGAAYTLWMYKRVIFGAVTNPHVAEMKDINRREFAILAILAATVLGMGLWPEPFIAVVHQAANDLIAHVAQSKI
;
A
#
# COMPACT_ATOMS: atom_id res chain seq x y z
N MET A 1 28.97 13.82 0.36
CA MET A 1 27.98 14.90 0.06
C MET A 1 26.60 14.33 -0.32
N PHE A 2 26.52 13.32 -1.20
CA PHE A 2 25.23 12.70 -1.59
C PHE A 2 24.52 11.91 -0.47
N SER A 3 25.25 11.33 0.47
CA SER A 3 24.69 10.53 1.56
C SER A 3 23.80 11.32 2.54
N ASN A 4 24.00 12.64 2.64
CA ASN A 4 23.27 13.48 3.59
C ASN A 4 21.93 14.02 3.06
N HIS A 5 21.57 13.72 1.80
CA HIS A 5 20.35 14.21 1.16
C HIS A 5 19.61 13.12 0.39
N LEU A 6 19.76 11.85 0.82
CA LEU A 6 19.16 10.70 0.12
C LEU A 6 17.63 10.73 0.12
N LEU A 7 17.01 11.16 1.22
CA LEU A 7 15.56 11.23 1.32
C LEU A 7 14.99 12.37 0.48
N SER A 8 15.61 13.55 0.53
CA SER A 8 15.25 14.65 -0.37
C SER A 8 15.40 14.26 -1.84
N LEU A 9 16.46 13.54 -2.21
CA LEU A 9 16.61 13.02 -3.58
C LEU A 9 15.52 12.00 -3.93
N ALA A 10 15.18 11.09 -3.02
CA ALA A 10 14.12 10.10 -3.23
C ALA A 10 12.74 10.75 -3.42
N ILE A 11 12.53 11.96 -2.88
CA ILE A 11 11.30 12.75 -3.01
C ILE A 11 11.32 13.61 -4.28
N TRP A 12 12.34 14.46 -4.42
CA TRP A 12 12.35 15.52 -5.43
C TRP A 12 12.82 15.06 -6.81
N LEU A 13 13.64 14.02 -6.90
CA LEU A 13 14.10 13.51 -8.19
C LEU A 13 12.96 12.97 -9.06
N PRO A 14 12.06 12.10 -8.57
CA PRO A 14 10.91 11.68 -9.36
C PRO A 14 9.95 12.85 -9.66
N ILE A 15 9.76 13.81 -8.74
CA ILE A 15 8.95 15.01 -8.99
C ILE A 15 9.56 15.84 -10.11
N ALA A 16 10.86 16.14 -10.05
CA ALA A 16 11.55 16.89 -11.08
C ALA A 16 11.51 16.17 -12.45
N ALA A 17 11.71 14.85 -12.46
CA ALA A 17 11.56 14.03 -13.65
C ALA A 17 10.13 14.11 -14.21
N GLY A 18 9.12 14.07 -13.34
CA GLY A 18 7.72 14.26 -13.74
C GLY A 18 7.46 15.62 -14.39
N LEU A 19 8.00 16.69 -13.82
CA LEU A 19 7.89 18.04 -14.40
C LEU A 19 8.60 18.14 -15.77
N LEU A 20 9.77 17.52 -15.91
CA LEU A 20 10.48 17.43 -17.20
C LEU A 20 9.68 16.64 -18.25
N VAL A 21 9.03 15.54 -17.83
CA VAL A 21 8.13 14.79 -18.70
C VAL A 21 6.95 15.63 -19.12
N LEU A 22 6.32 16.42 -18.23
CA LEU A 22 5.26 17.37 -18.58
C LEU A 22 5.72 18.40 -19.61
N ALA A 23 6.94 18.88 -19.53
CA ALA A 23 7.51 19.86 -20.45
C ALA A 23 7.64 19.32 -21.89
N THR A 24 7.57 17.99 -22.13
CA THR A 24 7.51 17.41 -23.48
C THR A 24 6.21 17.75 -24.21
N GLY A 25 5.15 18.02 -23.50
CA GLY A 25 3.91 18.73 -23.86
C GLY A 25 2.90 17.92 -24.67
N CYS A 26 3.24 17.31 -25.79
CA CYS A 26 2.27 16.72 -26.72
C CYS A 26 2.57 15.25 -27.05
N ASP A 27 1.53 14.52 -27.47
CA ASP A 27 1.63 13.10 -27.83
C ASP A 27 2.55 12.80 -29.02
N ARG A 28 2.89 13.81 -29.86
CA ARG A 28 3.92 13.66 -30.89
C ARG A 28 5.30 13.32 -30.31
N ARG A 29 5.57 13.74 -29.07
CA ARG A 29 6.80 13.45 -28.32
C ARG A 29 6.64 12.31 -27.31
N ALA A 30 5.59 11.49 -27.45
CA ALA A 30 5.35 10.35 -26.55
C ALA A 30 6.56 9.41 -26.36
N PRO A 31 7.35 9.06 -27.39
CA PRO A 31 8.56 8.25 -27.19
C PRO A 31 9.56 8.92 -26.25
N LEU A 32 9.80 10.23 -26.38
CA LEU A 32 10.68 10.99 -25.50
C LEU A 32 10.12 11.03 -24.07
N ALA A 33 8.82 11.30 -23.91
CA ALA A 33 8.15 11.32 -22.62
C ALA A 33 8.28 9.97 -21.89
N ARG A 34 8.11 8.86 -22.60
CA ARG A 34 8.28 7.50 -22.05
C ARG A 34 9.72 7.22 -21.58
N ILE A 35 10.70 7.58 -22.42
CA ILE A 35 12.14 7.40 -22.08
C ILE A 35 12.50 8.24 -20.86
N LEU A 36 12.11 9.51 -20.82
CA LEU A 36 12.38 10.39 -19.67
C LEU A 36 11.68 9.88 -18.41
N ALA A 37 10.44 9.39 -18.53
CA ALA A 37 9.72 8.79 -17.39
C ALA A 37 10.42 7.53 -16.87
N PHE A 38 10.88 6.66 -17.76
CA PHE A 38 11.62 5.45 -17.37
C PHE A 38 12.93 5.79 -16.69
N VAL A 39 13.72 6.69 -17.27
CA VAL A 39 14.99 7.13 -16.67
C VAL A 39 14.74 7.79 -15.31
N GLY A 40 13.70 8.64 -15.19
CA GLY A 40 13.34 9.27 -13.94
C GLY A 40 12.89 8.27 -12.87
N ALA A 41 12.05 7.28 -13.24
CA ALA A 41 11.61 6.22 -12.33
C ALA A 41 12.77 5.31 -11.91
N LEU A 42 13.64 4.93 -12.85
CA LEU A 42 14.83 4.12 -12.56
C LEU A 42 15.80 4.86 -11.65
N ALA A 43 16.11 6.12 -11.94
CA ALA A 43 16.95 6.94 -11.08
C ALA A 43 16.36 7.11 -9.69
N GLY A 44 15.04 7.37 -9.59
CA GLY A 44 14.32 7.42 -8.33
C GLY A 44 14.43 6.11 -7.53
N PHE A 45 14.31 4.96 -8.19
CA PHE A 45 14.49 3.66 -7.54
C PHE A 45 15.95 3.44 -7.09
N LEU A 46 16.92 3.71 -7.95
CA LEU A 46 18.34 3.53 -7.62
C LEU A 46 18.79 4.38 -6.43
N VAL A 47 18.24 5.60 -6.27
CA VAL A 47 18.51 6.47 -5.10
C VAL A 47 17.98 5.86 -3.81
N THR A 48 16.95 5.01 -3.85
CA THR A 48 16.43 4.35 -2.65
C THR A 48 17.23 3.11 -2.21
N LEU A 49 18.05 2.50 -3.09
CA LEU A 49 18.81 1.30 -2.75
C LEU A 49 19.82 1.50 -1.59
N PRO A 50 20.56 2.63 -1.50
CA PRO A 50 21.41 2.91 -0.35
C PRO A 50 20.64 2.94 0.99
N LEU A 51 19.35 3.31 0.98
CA LEU A 51 18.53 3.27 2.18
C LEU A 51 18.37 1.86 2.76
N PHE A 52 18.48 0.82 1.93
CA PHE A 52 18.47 -0.58 2.39
C PHE A 52 19.86 -1.11 2.72
N THR A 53 20.84 -0.81 1.87
CA THR A 53 22.20 -1.38 2.01
C THR A 53 23.03 -0.75 3.12
N GLN A 54 22.75 0.52 3.44
CA GLN A 54 23.44 1.29 4.51
C GLN A 54 22.59 1.42 5.77
N PHE A 55 21.41 0.75 5.81
CA PHE A 55 20.52 0.79 6.96
C PHE A 55 21.11 0.04 8.14
N ASP A 56 21.23 0.71 9.28
CA ASP A 56 21.60 0.06 10.55
C ASP A 56 20.38 -0.66 11.14
N ARG A 57 20.39 -1.98 11.07
CA ARG A 57 19.30 -2.85 11.54
C ARG A 57 19.22 -2.96 13.07
N LEU A 58 20.26 -2.54 13.78
CA LEU A 58 20.33 -2.58 15.24
C LEU A 58 19.78 -1.30 15.87
N SER A 59 19.65 -0.23 15.10
CA SER A 59 19.06 1.03 15.54
C SER A 59 17.56 1.06 15.29
N GLY A 60 16.76 1.35 16.31
CA GLY A 60 15.32 1.57 16.19
C GLY A 60 14.93 3.01 15.85
N GLY A 61 15.87 3.95 15.95
CA GLY A 61 15.65 5.37 15.69
C GLY A 61 15.62 5.74 14.20
N PHE A 62 15.29 7.00 13.94
CA PHE A 62 15.33 7.54 12.59
C PHE A 62 16.75 7.65 12.04
N GLN A 63 16.94 7.19 10.83
CA GLN A 63 18.20 7.24 10.09
C GLN A 63 18.05 8.13 8.84
N PHE A 64 19.18 8.51 8.23
CA PHE A 64 19.23 9.43 7.08
C PHE A 64 18.48 10.74 7.35
N ALA A 65 18.54 11.24 8.60
CA ALA A 65 17.80 12.40 9.03
C ALA A 65 18.23 13.67 8.31
N GLU A 66 17.26 14.41 7.79
CA GLU A 66 17.41 15.72 7.16
C GLU A 66 16.50 16.72 7.84
N PHE A 67 16.99 17.92 8.12
CA PHE A 67 16.22 18.94 8.81
C PHE A 67 16.48 20.33 8.23
N TYR A 68 15.39 21.02 7.85
CA TYR A 68 15.40 22.41 7.41
C TYR A 68 14.15 23.12 7.94
N ALA A 69 14.31 24.33 8.48
CA ALA A 69 13.18 25.18 8.82
C ALA A 69 12.44 25.59 7.53
N TRP A 70 11.13 25.28 7.44
CA TRP A 70 10.34 25.57 6.25
C TRP A 70 9.41 26.76 6.44
N ILE A 71 8.50 26.69 7.44
CA ILE A 71 7.58 27.78 7.79
C ILE A 71 7.77 28.14 9.28
N PRO A 72 8.77 28.97 9.62
CA PRO A 72 9.12 29.24 11.01
C PRO A 72 7.96 29.86 11.82
N ALA A 73 7.12 30.68 11.17
CA ALA A 73 5.97 31.31 11.83
C ALA A 73 4.96 30.32 12.39
N LEU A 74 4.88 29.10 11.82
CA LEU A 74 4.00 28.02 12.25
C LEU A 74 4.76 26.85 12.87
N ASN A 75 6.08 26.98 13.04
CA ASN A 75 6.98 25.92 13.49
C ASN A 75 6.83 24.61 12.68
N ILE A 76 6.58 24.73 11.37
CA ILE A 76 6.51 23.62 10.44
C ILE A 76 7.87 23.44 9.79
N ASN A 77 8.43 22.24 9.89
CA ASN A 77 9.77 21.95 9.45
C ASN A 77 9.78 20.91 8.31
N TYR A 78 10.70 21.09 7.38
CA TYR A 78 11.05 20.04 6.42
C TYR A 78 12.00 19.08 7.13
N ALA A 79 11.41 18.17 7.90
CA ALA A 79 12.11 17.18 8.70
C ALA A 79 11.82 15.79 8.14
N LEU A 80 12.87 15.12 7.68
CA LEU A 80 12.82 13.80 7.09
C LEU A 80 13.65 12.81 7.91
N GLY A 81 13.25 11.55 7.84
CA GLY A 81 13.97 10.41 8.42
C GLY A 81 13.21 9.13 8.14
N VAL A 82 13.91 8.01 8.07
CA VAL A 82 13.31 6.70 7.94
C VAL A 82 13.80 5.79 9.05
N ASP A 83 12.92 4.90 9.49
CA ASP A 83 13.22 3.84 10.45
C ASP A 83 12.88 2.47 9.86
N GLY A 84 13.01 1.40 10.63
CA GLY A 84 12.71 0.05 10.16
C GLY A 84 11.25 -0.17 9.75
N ILE A 85 10.31 0.71 10.15
CA ILE A 85 8.91 0.63 9.72
C ILE A 85 8.74 1.29 8.35
N SER A 86 9.38 2.45 8.10
CA SER A 86 9.11 3.28 6.92
C SER A 86 10.04 3.01 5.72
N VAL A 87 11.29 2.61 5.95
CA VAL A 87 12.31 2.49 4.88
C VAL A 87 11.89 1.55 3.76
N LEU A 88 11.27 0.41 4.09
CA LEU A 88 10.85 -0.58 3.10
C LEU A 88 9.70 -0.08 2.22
N PHE A 89 8.85 0.82 2.73
CA PHE A 89 7.77 1.42 1.94
C PHE A 89 8.27 2.46 0.94
N VAL A 90 9.31 3.21 1.28
CA VAL A 90 9.98 4.14 0.34
C VAL A 90 10.56 3.35 -0.84
N ILE A 91 11.24 2.24 -0.56
CA ILE A 91 11.82 1.39 -1.61
C ILE A 91 10.74 0.71 -2.44
N LEU A 92 9.70 0.15 -1.79
CA LEU A 92 8.57 -0.48 -2.47
C LEU A 92 7.86 0.51 -3.39
N ASN A 93 7.64 1.76 -2.95
CA ASN A 93 6.99 2.78 -3.76
C ASN A 93 7.80 3.12 -5.03
N ALA A 94 9.10 3.34 -4.88
CA ALA A 94 9.97 3.62 -6.01
C ALA A 94 10.04 2.44 -7.00
N PHE A 95 10.12 1.20 -6.48
CA PHE A 95 10.07 -0.01 -7.29
C PHE A 95 8.75 -0.16 -8.06
N ILE A 96 7.61 -0.01 -7.39
CA ILE A 96 6.29 -0.11 -8.05
C ILE A 96 6.10 0.99 -9.08
N THR A 97 6.58 2.21 -8.83
CA THR A 97 6.54 3.30 -9.81
C THR A 97 7.28 2.93 -11.09
N LEU A 98 8.45 2.33 -10.99
CA LEU A 98 9.22 1.83 -12.15
C LEU A 98 8.40 0.77 -12.92
N MET A 99 7.79 -0.19 -12.22
CA MET A 99 6.94 -1.22 -12.86
C MET A 99 5.72 -0.60 -13.54
N VAL A 100 5.11 0.41 -12.96
CA VAL A 100 3.93 1.09 -13.53
C VAL A 100 4.28 1.90 -14.76
N VAL A 101 5.42 2.59 -14.78
CA VAL A 101 5.91 3.30 -15.98
C VAL A 101 6.12 2.31 -17.13
N LEU A 102 6.71 1.14 -16.86
CA LEU A 102 6.86 0.06 -17.85
C LEU A 102 5.51 -0.52 -18.27
N ALA A 103 4.57 -0.73 -17.34
CA ALA A 103 3.25 -1.26 -17.63
C ALA A 103 2.45 -0.34 -18.57
N GLY A 104 2.53 0.97 -18.36
CA GLY A 104 1.83 1.97 -19.19
C GLY A 104 2.46 2.25 -20.56
N TRP A 105 3.62 1.68 -20.87
CA TRP A 105 4.45 2.04 -22.03
C TRP A 105 3.71 1.95 -23.38
N GLU A 106 3.00 0.87 -23.63
CA GLU A 106 2.27 0.62 -24.88
C GLU A 106 0.78 0.89 -24.75
N VAL A 107 0.22 0.69 -23.58
CA VAL A 107 -1.23 0.74 -23.33
C VAL A 107 -1.74 2.18 -23.40
N ILE A 108 -0.95 3.14 -22.91
CA ILE A 108 -1.34 4.54 -22.87
C ILE A 108 -0.86 5.24 -24.16
N GLN A 109 -1.85 5.71 -24.96
CA GLN A 109 -1.59 6.37 -26.25
C GLN A 109 -2.05 7.84 -26.29
N LYS A 110 -2.87 8.26 -25.31
CA LYS A 110 -3.38 9.64 -25.23
C LYS A 110 -2.90 10.31 -23.95
N LYS A 111 -2.46 11.56 -24.07
CA LYS A 111 -1.95 12.37 -22.95
C LYS A 111 -0.82 11.62 -22.19
N VAL A 112 0.11 11.02 -22.95
CA VAL A 112 1.16 10.14 -22.42
C VAL A 112 2.05 10.87 -21.42
N ALA A 113 2.49 12.09 -21.75
CA ALA A 113 3.33 12.89 -20.86
C ALA A 113 2.65 13.15 -19.50
N GLN A 114 1.37 13.53 -19.51
CA GLN A 114 0.61 13.79 -18.29
C GLN A 114 0.43 12.54 -17.44
N TYR A 115 0.18 11.38 -18.08
CA TYR A 115 0.05 10.10 -17.37
C TYR A 115 1.36 9.71 -16.67
N MET A 116 2.46 9.70 -17.39
CA MET A 116 3.76 9.33 -16.86
C MET A 116 4.21 10.30 -15.76
N ALA A 117 4.01 11.60 -15.96
CA ALA A 117 4.34 12.62 -14.97
C ALA A 117 3.51 12.49 -13.70
N ALA A 118 2.21 12.18 -13.81
CA ALA A 118 1.36 11.99 -12.64
C ALA A 118 1.87 10.88 -11.70
N PHE A 119 2.35 9.76 -12.25
CA PHE A 119 2.94 8.69 -11.44
C PHE A 119 4.27 9.08 -10.82
N LEU A 120 5.13 9.79 -11.54
CA LEU A 120 6.42 10.24 -11.01
C LEU A 120 6.23 11.25 -9.88
N ILE A 121 5.36 12.25 -10.07
CA ILE A 121 5.04 13.24 -9.04
C ILE A 121 4.42 12.55 -7.83
N MET A 122 3.45 11.65 -8.05
CA MET A 122 2.81 10.89 -6.98
C MET A 122 3.82 10.06 -6.19
N SER A 123 4.79 9.44 -6.87
CA SER A 123 5.85 8.66 -6.23
C SER A 123 6.68 9.50 -5.26
N GLY A 124 7.08 10.70 -5.65
CA GLY A 124 7.80 11.60 -4.76
C GLY A 124 6.97 12.04 -3.54
N LEU A 125 5.70 12.38 -3.76
CA LEU A 125 4.80 12.76 -2.67
C LEU A 125 4.58 11.61 -1.68
N ILE A 126 4.44 10.38 -2.16
CA ILE A 126 4.31 9.19 -1.30
C ILE A 126 5.60 8.93 -0.52
N ASN A 127 6.77 9.04 -1.16
CA ASN A 127 8.06 8.93 -0.45
C ASN A 127 8.16 9.99 0.66
N GLY A 128 7.72 11.22 0.38
CA GLY A 128 7.66 12.29 1.36
C GLY A 128 6.78 11.94 2.56
N ALA A 129 5.61 11.33 2.33
CA ALA A 129 4.73 10.92 3.41
C ALA A 129 5.35 9.82 4.30
N PHE A 130 6.05 8.83 3.73
CA PHE A 130 6.73 7.79 4.52
C PHE A 130 7.98 8.30 5.24
N ALA A 131 8.62 9.34 4.73
CA ALA A 131 9.86 9.87 5.29
C ALA A 131 9.63 11.07 6.24
N ALA A 132 8.44 11.66 6.30
CA ALA A 132 8.16 12.83 7.11
C ALA A 132 8.27 12.52 8.61
N ARG A 133 9.03 13.36 9.34
CA ARG A 133 9.12 13.42 10.80
C ARG A 133 8.33 14.59 11.39
N ASP A 134 7.89 15.52 10.56
CA ASP A 134 6.97 16.59 10.92
C ASP A 134 5.55 16.19 10.49
N ALA A 135 4.60 16.29 11.41
CA ALA A 135 3.23 15.81 11.20
C ALA A 135 2.46 16.66 10.17
N MET A 136 2.76 17.96 10.07
CA MET A 136 2.17 18.80 9.04
C MET A 136 2.77 18.52 7.68
N LEU A 137 4.07 18.27 7.60
CA LEU A 137 4.74 17.82 6.38
C LEU A 137 4.17 16.48 5.91
N PHE A 138 3.96 15.52 6.84
CA PHE A 138 3.26 14.27 6.54
C PHE A 138 1.88 14.54 5.94
N TYR A 139 1.08 15.40 6.59
CA TYR A 139 -0.27 15.73 6.12
C TYR A 139 -0.27 16.29 4.70
N ILE A 140 0.62 17.23 4.40
CA ILE A 140 0.74 17.84 3.08
C ILE A 140 1.08 16.80 2.01
N PHE A 141 2.01 15.91 2.25
CA PHE A 141 2.36 14.85 1.33
C PHE A 141 1.24 13.80 1.20
N PHE A 142 0.60 13.44 2.32
CA PHE A 142 -0.51 12.50 2.38
C PHE A 142 -1.73 12.97 1.58
N GLU A 143 -2.04 14.26 1.63
CA GLU A 143 -3.11 14.87 0.83
C GLU A 143 -2.66 15.19 -0.60
N GLY A 144 -1.44 15.68 -0.76
CA GLY A 144 -0.91 16.05 -2.07
C GLY A 144 -0.93 14.92 -3.08
N MET A 145 -0.70 13.67 -2.65
CA MET A 145 -0.74 12.51 -3.53
C MET A 145 -2.13 12.19 -4.09
N LEU A 146 -3.21 12.71 -3.47
CA LEU A 146 -4.57 12.49 -3.97
C LEU A 146 -4.82 13.20 -5.28
N ILE A 147 -4.16 14.33 -5.53
CA ILE A 147 -4.33 15.11 -6.75
C ILE A 147 -3.91 14.29 -7.99
N PRO A 148 -2.68 13.79 -8.10
CA PRO A 148 -2.31 12.95 -9.24
C PRO A 148 -3.14 11.67 -9.32
N LEU A 149 -3.51 11.05 -8.20
CA LEU A 149 -4.33 9.85 -8.19
C LEU A 149 -5.75 10.12 -8.72
N TYR A 150 -6.36 11.23 -8.31
CA TYR A 150 -7.64 11.69 -8.85
C TYR A 150 -7.59 11.91 -10.36
N LEU A 151 -6.52 12.55 -10.86
CA LEU A 151 -6.30 12.79 -12.30
C LEU A 151 -6.09 11.46 -13.05
N ILE A 152 -5.30 10.53 -12.51
CA ILE A 152 -5.06 9.21 -13.13
C ILE A 152 -6.37 8.47 -13.36
N ILE A 153 -7.25 8.42 -12.37
CA ILE A 153 -8.54 7.73 -12.49
C ILE A 153 -9.50 8.55 -13.36
N GLY A 154 -9.60 9.86 -13.13
CA GLY A 154 -10.58 10.72 -13.79
C GLY A 154 -10.32 10.95 -15.28
N VAL A 155 -9.06 10.87 -15.73
CA VAL A 155 -8.70 11.12 -17.15
C VAL A 155 -8.57 9.82 -17.94
N TRP A 156 -7.88 8.81 -17.42
CA TRP A 156 -7.57 7.55 -18.12
C TRP A 156 -8.41 6.36 -17.65
N GLY A 157 -9.36 6.59 -16.75
CA GLY A 157 -10.26 5.56 -16.24
C GLY A 157 -11.35 5.15 -17.22
N GLY A 158 -12.14 4.15 -16.79
CA GLY A 158 -13.26 3.56 -17.53
C GLY A 158 -14.50 4.47 -17.62
N PRO A 159 -15.66 3.89 -18.00
CA PRO A 159 -16.87 4.68 -18.28
C PRO A 159 -17.39 5.50 -17.09
N ARG A 160 -17.25 5.00 -15.84
CA ARG A 160 -17.70 5.69 -14.62
C ARG A 160 -16.56 6.37 -13.85
N ARG A 161 -15.46 6.71 -14.53
CA ARG A 161 -14.25 7.27 -13.94
C ARG A 161 -14.47 8.51 -13.09
N VAL A 162 -15.37 9.42 -13.51
CA VAL A 162 -15.68 10.65 -12.77
C VAL A 162 -16.31 10.31 -11.42
N TYR A 163 -17.30 9.41 -11.40
CA TYR A 163 -17.91 8.95 -10.14
C TYR A 163 -16.87 8.32 -9.21
N ALA A 164 -16.05 7.43 -9.74
CA ALA A 164 -15.05 6.71 -8.95
C ALA A 164 -13.97 7.65 -8.39
N SER A 165 -13.48 8.59 -9.20
CA SER A 165 -12.46 9.55 -8.76
C SER A 165 -12.99 10.55 -7.73
N VAL A 166 -14.21 11.06 -7.91
CA VAL A 166 -14.86 11.95 -6.95
C VAL A 166 -15.16 11.20 -5.64
N LYS A 167 -15.66 9.97 -5.70
CA LYS A 167 -15.92 9.14 -4.52
C LYS A 167 -14.63 8.89 -3.72
N LEU A 168 -13.55 8.48 -4.38
CA LEU A 168 -12.24 8.33 -3.76
C LEU A 168 -11.81 9.62 -3.07
N PHE A 169 -11.85 10.74 -3.78
CA PHE A 169 -11.40 12.03 -3.27
C PHE A 169 -12.21 12.48 -2.05
N LEU A 170 -13.53 12.43 -2.12
CA LEU A 170 -14.40 12.83 -1.01
C LEU A 170 -14.25 11.95 0.22
N TYR A 171 -14.17 10.61 0.06
CA TYR A 171 -13.94 9.70 1.18
C TYR A 171 -12.63 10.01 1.89
N THR A 172 -11.55 10.18 1.14
CA THR A 172 -10.22 10.42 1.71
C THR A 172 -10.11 11.80 2.32
N LEU A 173 -10.63 12.84 1.66
CA LEU A 173 -10.60 14.22 2.16
C LEU A 173 -11.40 14.36 3.45
N MET A 174 -12.62 13.79 3.52
CA MET A 174 -13.44 13.87 4.73
C MET A 174 -12.76 13.23 5.95
N GLY A 175 -12.07 12.10 5.75
CA GLY A 175 -11.29 11.48 6.82
C GLY A 175 -10.10 12.33 7.24
N SER A 176 -9.33 12.85 6.30
CA SER A 176 -8.09 13.55 6.57
C SER A 176 -8.28 14.94 7.19
N LEU A 177 -9.42 15.60 6.95
CA LEU A 177 -9.75 16.85 7.65
C LEU A 177 -9.87 16.66 9.16
N LEU A 178 -10.38 15.51 9.61
CA LEU A 178 -10.43 15.18 11.04
C LEU A 178 -9.02 14.98 11.60
N MET A 179 -8.14 14.33 10.84
CA MET A 179 -6.73 14.20 11.21
C MET A 179 -6.06 15.57 11.34
N LEU A 180 -6.31 16.50 10.43
CA LEU A 180 -5.74 17.85 10.50
C LEU A 180 -6.13 18.56 11.81
N VAL A 181 -7.40 18.48 12.21
CA VAL A 181 -7.86 19.04 13.49
C VAL A 181 -7.12 18.40 14.66
N ALA A 182 -6.93 17.07 14.64
CA ALA A 182 -6.19 16.36 15.68
C ALA A 182 -4.72 16.79 15.74
N LEU A 183 -4.04 16.96 14.58
CA LEU A 183 -2.66 17.42 14.51
C LEU A 183 -2.49 18.84 15.07
N VAL A 184 -3.40 19.76 14.74
CA VAL A 184 -3.40 21.12 15.28
C VAL A 184 -3.63 21.10 16.80
N TYR A 185 -4.55 20.29 17.30
CA TYR A 185 -4.75 20.14 18.74
C TYR A 185 -3.47 19.65 19.45
N LEU A 186 -2.81 18.61 18.90
CA LEU A 186 -1.57 18.09 19.47
C LEU A 186 -0.43 19.12 19.45
N SER A 187 -0.34 19.95 18.42
CA SER A 187 0.68 21.01 18.37
C SER A 187 0.51 22.02 19.50
N PHE A 188 -0.71 22.36 19.89
CA PHE A 188 -0.94 23.20 21.07
C PHE A 188 -0.49 22.54 22.37
N GLN A 189 -0.61 21.21 22.49
CA GLN A 189 -0.16 20.46 23.67
C GLN A 189 1.38 20.35 23.75
N THR A 190 2.07 20.54 22.64
CA THR A 190 3.54 20.46 22.55
C THR A 190 4.20 21.86 22.42
N GLY A 191 3.49 22.94 22.78
CA GLY A 191 4.03 24.29 22.68
C GLY A 191 4.24 24.78 21.25
N GLY A 192 3.45 24.31 20.29
CA GLY A 192 3.50 24.70 18.89
C GLY A 192 4.39 23.81 18.01
N SER A 193 4.93 22.71 18.53
CA SER A 193 5.72 21.76 17.73
C SER A 193 4.80 20.87 16.89
N PHE A 194 5.25 20.55 15.66
CA PHE A 194 4.66 19.53 14.79
C PHE A 194 5.57 18.29 14.63
N ALA A 195 6.67 18.20 15.39
CA ALA A 195 7.49 17.00 15.37
C ALA A 195 6.70 15.80 15.88
N ILE A 196 6.70 14.70 15.09
CA ILE A 196 5.95 13.49 15.45
C ILE A 196 6.46 12.91 16.76
N GLU A 197 7.77 12.98 17.01
CA GLU A 197 8.39 12.51 18.24
C GLU A 197 7.89 13.30 19.46
N ASP A 198 7.65 14.62 19.34
CA ASP A 198 7.11 15.41 20.43
C ASP A 198 5.68 14.96 20.77
N PHE A 199 4.85 14.66 19.76
CA PHE A 199 3.52 14.09 19.97
C PHE A 199 3.57 12.71 20.66
N GLN A 200 4.53 11.86 20.25
CA GLN A 200 4.73 10.56 20.87
C GLN A 200 5.20 10.66 22.31
N ASN A 201 5.93 11.71 22.66
CA ASN A 201 6.50 11.92 24.00
C ASN A 201 5.61 12.72 24.97
N ILE A 202 4.40 13.12 24.57
CA ILE A 202 3.43 13.72 25.49
C ILE A 202 3.14 12.73 26.62
N LYS A 203 3.37 13.16 27.87
CA LYS A 203 3.31 12.26 29.04
C LYS A 203 1.91 12.11 29.61
N GLN A 204 1.06 13.12 29.51
CA GLN A 204 -0.28 13.11 30.10
C GLN A 204 -1.31 13.58 29.07
N ILE A 205 -2.20 12.69 28.70
CA ILE A 205 -3.38 12.97 27.86
C ILE A 205 -4.56 12.23 28.51
N PRO A 206 -5.58 12.94 29.01
CA PRO A 206 -6.76 12.30 29.60
C PRO A 206 -7.39 11.29 28.64
N LEU A 207 -7.88 10.15 29.17
CA LEU A 207 -8.42 9.08 28.35
C LEU A 207 -9.50 9.55 27.37
N PHE A 208 -10.41 10.40 27.82
CA PHE A 208 -11.46 10.97 26.97
C PHE A 208 -10.90 11.76 25.78
N THR A 209 -9.85 12.55 26.03
CA THR A 209 -9.13 13.27 24.94
C THR A 209 -8.45 12.30 23.99
N GLN A 210 -7.78 11.26 24.51
CA GLN A 210 -7.21 10.20 23.66
C GLN A 210 -8.28 9.53 22.81
N GLN A 211 -9.48 9.26 23.33
CA GLN A 211 -10.57 8.63 22.58
C GLN A 211 -11.08 9.52 21.44
N ILE A 212 -11.21 10.83 21.65
CA ILE A 212 -11.61 11.78 20.58
C ILE A 212 -10.54 11.85 19.49
N LEU A 213 -9.28 12.01 19.89
CA LEU A 213 -8.14 12.04 18.95
C LEU A 213 -8.03 10.71 18.18
N PHE A 214 -8.22 9.57 18.90
CA PHE A 214 -8.25 8.26 18.28
C PHE A 214 -9.34 8.18 17.20
N ALA A 215 -10.54 8.62 17.48
CA ALA A 215 -11.65 8.61 16.51
C ALA A 215 -11.30 9.47 15.26
N ALA A 216 -10.68 10.64 15.44
CA ALA A 216 -10.29 11.53 14.36
C ALA A 216 -9.20 10.90 13.46
N PHE A 217 -8.13 10.38 14.05
CA PHE A 217 -7.07 9.66 13.30
C PHE A 217 -7.58 8.35 12.70
N PHE A 218 -8.38 7.60 13.48
CA PHE A 218 -8.93 6.32 13.04
C PHE A 218 -9.77 6.48 11.79
N LEU A 219 -10.70 7.45 11.73
CA LEU A 219 -11.51 7.68 10.54
C LEU A 219 -10.66 8.02 9.31
N SER A 220 -9.64 8.86 9.48
CA SER A 220 -8.72 9.19 8.40
C SER A 220 -8.01 7.95 7.84
N PHE A 221 -7.41 7.17 8.72
CA PHE A 221 -6.60 6.02 8.31
C PHE A 221 -7.47 4.82 7.93
N ALA A 222 -8.61 4.60 8.59
CA ALA A 222 -9.54 3.53 8.25
C ALA A 222 -10.14 3.68 6.85
N VAL A 223 -10.44 4.92 6.42
CA VAL A 223 -10.83 5.19 5.03
C VAL A 223 -9.71 4.79 4.07
N LYS A 224 -8.48 5.13 4.38
CA LYS A 224 -7.33 4.91 3.49
C LYS A 224 -6.92 3.43 3.41
N VAL A 225 -7.02 2.67 4.53
CA VAL A 225 -6.60 1.24 4.64
C VAL A 225 -7.32 0.30 3.68
N PRO A 226 -8.52 0.28 3.29
CA PRO A 226 -9.88 0.64 3.68
C PRO A 226 -10.51 -0.36 4.66
N MET A 227 -10.83 0.08 5.84
CA MET A 227 -11.48 -0.78 6.84
C MET A 227 -13.00 -0.88 6.61
N PHE A 228 -13.59 -2.00 7.02
CA PHE A 228 -15.05 -2.07 7.12
C PHE A 228 -15.54 -1.10 8.22
N PRO A 229 -16.64 -0.31 8.00
CA PRO A 229 -17.51 -0.24 6.82
C PRO A 229 -17.12 0.84 5.77
N VAL A 230 -16.03 1.60 5.96
CA VAL A 230 -15.65 2.75 5.12
C VAL A 230 -14.81 2.36 3.88
N HIS A 231 -14.95 1.13 3.40
CA HIS A 231 -14.15 0.53 2.33
C HIS A 231 -14.75 0.67 0.92
N THR A 232 -16.01 1.10 0.79
CA THR A 232 -16.79 0.96 -0.46
C THR A 232 -16.28 1.78 -1.64
N TRP A 233 -15.41 2.73 -1.42
CA TRP A 233 -14.78 3.52 -2.46
C TRP A 233 -13.71 2.72 -3.25
N LEU A 234 -13.06 1.76 -2.59
CA LEU A 234 -11.91 1.06 -3.16
C LEU A 234 -12.27 0.18 -4.38
N PRO A 235 -13.31 -0.70 -4.33
CA PRO A 235 -13.68 -1.48 -5.50
C PRO A 235 -14.08 -0.62 -6.69
N ASP A 236 -14.79 0.49 -6.47
CA ASP A 236 -15.17 1.42 -7.54
C ASP A 236 -13.94 2.10 -8.15
N ALA A 237 -13.01 2.56 -7.31
CA ALA A 237 -11.77 3.17 -7.77
C ALA A 237 -10.93 2.18 -8.59
N HIS A 238 -10.76 0.93 -8.13
CA HIS A 238 -9.98 -0.09 -8.84
C HIS A 238 -10.61 -0.46 -10.19
N VAL A 239 -11.92 -0.65 -10.22
CA VAL A 239 -12.64 -1.05 -11.44
C VAL A 239 -12.44 -0.02 -12.54
N GLU A 240 -12.51 1.26 -12.19
CA GLU A 240 -12.39 2.35 -13.16
C GLU A 240 -10.93 2.76 -13.45
N ALA A 241 -10.02 2.61 -12.50
CA ALA A 241 -8.61 3.00 -12.69
C ALA A 241 -7.95 2.28 -13.88
N PRO A 242 -7.05 2.92 -14.63
CA PRO A 242 -6.18 2.22 -15.57
C PRO A 242 -5.29 1.23 -14.81
N THR A 243 -4.69 0.25 -15.51
CA THR A 243 -3.89 -0.82 -14.90
C THR A 243 -2.83 -0.28 -13.94
N GLY A 244 -2.02 0.71 -14.38
CA GLY A 244 -1.01 1.33 -13.51
C GLY A 244 -1.62 2.01 -12.28
N GLY A 245 -2.79 2.66 -12.43
CA GLY A 245 -3.52 3.26 -11.31
C GLY A 245 -3.93 2.20 -10.28
N SER A 246 -4.46 1.06 -10.71
CA SER A 246 -4.81 -0.05 -9.82
C SER A 246 -3.57 -0.66 -9.15
N MET A 247 -2.43 -0.78 -9.87
CA MET A 247 -1.18 -1.27 -9.30
C MET A 247 -0.71 -0.39 -8.13
N VAL A 248 -0.62 0.92 -8.31
CA VAL A 248 -0.17 1.84 -7.24
C VAL A 248 -1.19 1.94 -6.12
N LEU A 249 -2.48 2.02 -6.45
CA LEU A 249 -3.54 2.09 -5.46
C LEU A 249 -3.48 0.90 -4.49
N ALA A 250 -3.36 -0.32 -5.00
CA ALA A 250 -3.26 -1.53 -4.18
C ALA A 250 -1.90 -1.69 -3.50
N ALA A 251 -0.80 -1.40 -4.22
CA ALA A 251 0.53 -1.67 -3.71
C ALA A 251 0.97 -0.72 -2.59
N ILE A 252 0.64 0.57 -2.70
CA ILE A 252 1.24 1.60 -1.84
C ILE A 252 0.22 2.44 -1.09
N THR A 253 -0.85 2.93 -1.77
CA THR A 253 -1.69 3.95 -1.14
C THR A 253 -2.44 3.44 0.08
N LEU A 254 -2.83 2.16 0.10
CA LEU A 254 -3.46 1.52 1.25
C LEU A 254 -2.50 1.45 2.46
N LYS A 255 -1.20 1.28 2.20
CA LYS A 255 -0.17 1.17 3.23
C LYS A 255 0.09 2.48 3.95
N LEU A 256 -0.16 3.62 3.31
CA LEU A 256 -0.11 4.92 4.00
C LEU A 256 -1.13 5.03 5.13
N GLY A 257 -2.34 4.47 4.96
CA GLY A 257 -3.32 4.38 6.04
C GLY A 257 -2.84 3.49 7.19
N ALA A 258 -2.34 2.29 6.86
CA ALA A 258 -1.80 1.37 7.87
C ALA A 258 -0.54 1.92 8.56
N TYR A 259 0.33 2.62 7.82
CA TYR A 259 1.46 3.36 8.37
C TYR A 259 1.00 4.44 9.37
N GLY A 260 -0.13 5.10 9.10
CA GLY A 260 -0.73 6.06 10.02
C GLY A 260 -1.10 5.45 11.38
N PHE A 261 -1.59 4.21 11.41
CA PHE A 261 -1.81 3.49 12.67
C PHE A 261 -0.49 3.28 13.44
N LEU A 262 0.56 2.87 12.74
CA LEU A 262 1.87 2.59 13.36
C LEU A 262 2.58 3.87 13.84
N ARG A 263 2.43 4.97 13.11
CA ARG A 263 3.20 6.19 13.36
C ARG A 263 2.49 7.19 14.27
N PHE A 264 1.15 7.26 14.20
CA PHE A 264 0.35 8.23 14.94
C PHE A 264 -0.50 7.57 16.03
N ILE A 265 -1.40 6.64 15.68
CA ILE A 265 -2.39 6.14 16.61
C ILE A 265 -1.75 5.39 17.76
N LEU A 266 -1.01 4.32 17.46
CA LEU A 266 -0.45 3.44 18.48
C LEU A 266 0.50 4.17 19.45
N PRO A 267 1.50 4.96 18.98
CA PRO A 267 2.46 5.58 19.89
C PRO A 267 1.94 6.86 20.57
N ILE A 268 1.04 7.60 19.94
CA ILE A 268 0.52 8.86 20.54
C ILE A 268 -0.61 8.57 21.53
N LEU A 269 -1.48 7.59 21.22
CA LEU A 269 -2.73 7.30 21.92
C LEU A 269 -2.79 5.84 22.40
N PRO A 270 -1.84 5.37 23.23
CA PRO A 270 -1.74 3.97 23.61
C PRO A 270 -2.94 3.48 24.41
N ASP A 271 -3.48 4.29 25.32
CA ASP A 271 -4.59 3.89 26.18
C ASP A 271 -5.90 3.81 25.41
N ALA A 272 -6.17 4.77 24.51
CA ALA A 272 -7.32 4.70 23.61
C ALA A 272 -7.18 3.54 22.63
N SER A 273 -5.96 3.24 22.16
CA SER A 273 -5.69 2.08 21.29
C SER A 273 -6.05 0.77 21.97
N ARG A 274 -5.72 0.61 23.25
CA ARG A 274 -6.12 -0.56 24.06
C ARG A 274 -7.64 -0.60 24.27
N TYR A 275 -8.24 0.56 24.59
CA TYR A 275 -9.69 0.65 24.82
C TYR A 275 -10.48 0.21 23.60
N PHE A 276 -10.09 0.67 22.39
CA PHE A 276 -10.77 0.35 21.14
C PHE A 276 -10.29 -0.94 20.47
N ALA A 277 -9.23 -1.59 20.96
CA ALA A 277 -8.68 -2.80 20.35
C ALA A 277 -9.73 -3.91 20.11
N PRO A 278 -10.64 -4.23 21.05
CA PRO A 278 -11.68 -5.24 20.78
C PRO A 278 -12.57 -4.88 19.58
N ALA A 279 -12.94 -3.61 19.45
CA ALA A 279 -13.75 -3.15 18.31
C ALA A 279 -12.97 -3.26 16.99
N ILE A 280 -11.68 -2.86 16.99
CA ILE A 280 -10.82 -2.95 15.81
C ILE A 280 -10.60 -4.41 15.41
N ILE A 281 -10.40 -5.33 16.36
CA ILE A 281 -10.29 -6.77 16.11
C ILE A 281 -11.55 -7.29 15.42
N VAL A 282 -12.74 -6.93 15.93
CA VAL A 282 -14.02 -7.34 15.32
C VAL A 282 -14.15 -6.79 13.89
N LEU A 283 -13.90 -5.50 13.66
CA LEU A 283 -13.94 -4.90 12.33
C LEU A 283 -12.93 -5.56 11.36
N SER A 284 -11.74 -5.89 11.85
CA SER A 284 -10.71 -6.60 11.10
C SER A 284 -11.14 -8.02 10.73
N LEU A 285 -11.73 -8.76 11.64
CA LEU A 285 -12.28 -10.10 11.36
C LEU A 285 -13.46 -10.06 10.41
N ILE A 286 -14.32 -9.03 10.49
CA ILE A 286 -15.38 -8.81 9.50
C ILE A 286 -14.77 -8.59 8.11
N ALA A 287 -13.69 -7.78 8.01
CA ALA A 287 -12.99 -7.58 6.75
C ALA A 287 -12.37 -8.90 6.23
N VAL A 288 -11.75 -9.70 7.09
CA VAL A 288 -11.16 -10.99 6.72
C VAL A 288 -12.22 -11.97 6.21
N ILE A 289 -13.32 -12.15 6.95
CA ILE A 289 -14.30 -13.21 6.70
C ILE A 289 -15.40 -12.73 5.74
N TYR A 290 -16.13 -11.68 6.12
CA TYR A 290 -17.28 -11.20 5.33
C TYR A 290 -16.83 -10.64 3.98
N ILE A 291 -15.81 -9.77 3.96
CA ILE A 291 -15.30 -9.23 2.69
C ILE A 291 -14.60 -10.31 1.86
N GLY A 292 -13.98 -11.32 2.48
CA GLY A 292 -13.47 -12.50 1.78
C GLY A 292 -14.61 -13.28 1.07
N MET A 293 -15.76 -13.44 1.70
CA MET A 293 -16.95 -14.04 1.06
C MET A 293 -17.52 -13.15 -0.05
N VAL A 294 -17.52 -11.82 0.15
CA VAL A 294 -17.90 -10.86 -0.90
C VAL A 294 -16.98 -10.97 -2.12
N ALA A 295 -15.68 -11.16 -1.91
CA ALA A 295 -14.72 -11.38 -2.99
C ALA A 295 -15.05 -12.65 -3.80
N LEU A 296 -15.40 -13.74 -3.13
CA LEU A 296 -15.78 -15.01 -3.76
C LEU A 296 -17.01 -14.87 -4.68
N ALA A 297 -17.96 -14.01 -4.31
CA ALA A 297 -19.20 -13.78 -5.04
C ALA A 297 -19.04 -12.87 -6.28
N GLN A 298 -17.86 -12.28 -6.51
CA GLN A 298 -17.66 -11.35 -7.61
C GLN A 298 -17.58 -12.06 -8.97
N THR A 299 -18.15 -11.40 -9.98
CA THR A 299 -18.08 -11.79 -11.39
C THR A 299 -17.02 -11.00 -12.18
N ASP A 300 -16.61 -9.84 -11.69
CA ASP A 300 -15.55 -8.98 -12.26
C ASP A 300 -14.23 -9.28 -11.56
N MET A 301 -13.18 -9.63 -12.34
CA MET A 301 -11.85 -9.97 -11.82
C MET A 301 -11.21 -8.82 -11.02
N LYS A 302 -11.37 -7.57 -11.49
CA LYS A 302 -10.83 -6.41 -10.79
C LYS A 302 -11.51 -6.17 -9.45
N LYS A 303 -12.85 -6.35 -9.39
CA LYS A 303 -13.60 -6.29 -8.12
C LYS A 303 -13.16 -7.37 -7.16
N LEU A 304 -12.99 -8.60 -7.66
CA LEU A 304 -12.57 -9.73 -6.84
C LEU A 304 -11.22 -9.42 -6.17
N VAL A 305 -10.23 -8.98 -6.94
CA VAL A 305 -8.90 -8.65 -6.39
C VAL A 305 -8.95 -7.41 -5.50
N ALA A 306 -9.81 -6.43 -5.79
CA ALA A 306 -10.02 -5.28 -4.90
C ALA A 306 -10.58 -5.67 -3.53
N TYR A 307 -11.62 -6.54 -3.50
CA TYR A 307 -12.16 -7.07 -2.25
C TYR A 307 -11.16 -7.97 -1.52
N SER A 308 -10.37 -8.77 -2.24
CA SER A 308 -9.24 -9.51 -1.68
C SER A 308 -8.25 -8.57 -0.96
N SER A 309 -7.93 -7.42 -1.54
CA SER A 309 -7.06 -6.42 -0.91
C SER A 309 -7.65 -5.86 0.39
N ILE A 310 -8.98 -5.64 0.46
CA ILE A 310 -9.66 -5.22 1.70
C ILE A 310 -9.52 -6.28 2.78
N SER A 311 -9.70 -7.56 2.43
CA SER A 311 -9.55 -8.68 3.35
C SER A 311 -8.12 -8.77 3.89
N HIS A 312 -7.09 -8.68 3.04
CA HIS A 312 -5.68 -8.69 3.46
C HIS A 312 -5.30 -7.47 4.31
N MET A 313 -5.86 -6.28 4.02
CA MET A 313 -5.62 -5.10 4.85
C MET A 313 -6.36 -5.18 6.19
N GLY A 314 -7.53 -5.83 6.25
CA GLY A 314 -8.18 -6.19 7.51
C GLY A 314 -7.32 -7.12 8.37
N PHE A 315 -6.58 -8.02 7.73
CA PHE A 315 -5.60 -8.87 8.40
C PHE A 315 -4.40 -8.08 8.94
N VAL A 316 -3.96 -7.05 8.22
CA VAL A 316 -2.92 -6.12 8.69
C VAL A 316 -3.38 -5.36 9.93
N THR A 317 -4.59 -4.80 9.93
CA THR A 317 -5.12 -4.06 11.09
C THR A 317 -5.36 -4.99 12.28
N LEU A 318 -5.77 -6.24 12.05
CA LEU A 318 -5.83 -7.24 13.11
C LEU A 318 -4.47 -7.38 13.83
N GLY A 319 -3.39 -7.58 13.06
CA GLY A 319 -2.05 -7.76 13.62
C GLY A 319 -1.52 -6.58 14.43
N MET A 320 -2.02 -5.36 14.15
CA MET A 320 -1.63 -4.13 14.85
C MET A 320 -2.34 -3.92 16.19
N PHE A 321 -3.47 -4.57 16.45
CA PHE A 321 -4.30 -4.32 17.65
C PHE A 321 -4.44 -5.52 18.59
N LEU A 322 -3.58 -6.53 18.49
CA LEU A 322 -3.56 -7.67 19.40
C LEU A 322 -2.76 -7.34 20.66
N PHE A 323 -3.41 -6.86 21.71
CA PHE A 323 -2.81 -6.51 22.99
C PHE A 323 -2.89 -7.67 23.98
N THR A 324 -1.77 -8.29 24.32
CA THR A 324 -1.69 -9.34 25.35
C THR A 324 -1.79 -8.71 26.75
N ASN A 325 -2.51 -9.37 27.65
CA ASN A 325 -2.72 -8.88 29.02
C ASN A 325 -3.19 -7.40 29.07
N GLN A 326 -3.89 -6.95 28.04
CA GLN A 326 -4.41 -5.60 27.87
C GLN A 326 -3.34 -4.48 27.82
N VAL A 327 -2.06 -4.82 27.72
CA VAL A 327 -0.97 -3.84 27.80
C VAL A 327 0.01 -3.93 26.63
N GLN A 328 0.46 -5.14 26.30
CA GLN A 328 1.56 -5.32 25.36
C GLN A 328 1.09 -5.84 24.00
N LEU A 329 1.49 -5.18 22.92
CA LEU A 329 1.27 -5.68 21.57
C LEU A 329 1.96 -7.01 21.33
N GLN A 330 1.32 -7.89 20.55
CA GLN A 330 1.90 -9.17 20.14
C GLN A 330 3.05 -8.96 19.14
N PRO A 331 4.31 -9.31 19.48
CA PRO A 331 5.45 -9.02 18.62
C PRO A 331 5.38 -9.70 17.25
N TRP A 332 4.92 -10.98 17.22
CA TRP A 332 4.76 -11.71 15.97
C TRP A 332 3.69 -11.09 15.09
N ALA A 333 2.54 -10.71 15.67
CA ALA A 333 1.44 -10.11 14.94
C ALA A 333 1.81 -8.75 14.35
N LEU A 334 2.48 -7.89 15.12
CA LEU A 334 2.88 -6.56 14.65
C LEU A 334 3.91 -6.64 13.50
N LYS A 335 4.95 -7.46 13.67
CA LYS A 335 5.95 -7.70 12.62
C LYS A 335 5.31 -8.34 11.39
N GLY A 336 4.42 -9.31 11.60
CA GLY A 336 3.64 -9.95 10.55
C GLY A 336 2.75 -8.97 9.78
N ALA A 337 2.11 -8.03 10.47
CA ALA A 337 1.31 -6.98 9.84
C ALA A 337 2.16 -6.11 8.91
N ILE A 338 3.35 -5.68 9.33
CA ILE A 338 4.27 -4.88 8.50
C ILE A 338 4.76 -5.71 7.30
N MET A 339 5.14 -6.96 7.52
CA MET A 339 5.57 -7.88 6.44
C MET A 339 4.44 -8.13 5.45
N GLN A 340 3.18 -8.27 5.93
CA GLN A 340 2.02 -8.44 5.07
C GLN A 340 1.74 -7.20 4.21
N MET A 341 1.95 -6.00 4.73
CA MET A 341 1.83 -4.78 3.93
C MET A 341 2.80 -4.79 2.75
N ILE A 342 4.06 -5.16 2.97
CA ILE A 342 5.09 -5.19 1.93
C ILE A 342 4.78 -6.29 0.92
N SER A 343 4.50 -7.49 1.38
CA SER A 343 4.14 -8.64 0.55
C SER A 343 2.90 -8.36 -0.31
N HIS A 344 1.83 -7.88 0.32
CA HIS A 344 0.61 -7.51 -0.40
C HIS A 344 0.89 -6.43 -1.46
N GLY A 345 1.87 -5.54 -1.25
CA GLY A 345 2.30 -4.57 -2.25
C GLY A 345 2.75 -5.22 -3.55
N PHE A 346 3.64 -6.20 -3.47
CA PHE A 346 4.14 -6.93 -4.63
C PHE A 346 3.07 -7.81 -5.27
N VAL A 347 2.36 -8.62 -4.46
CA VAL A 347 1.37 -9.59 -4.95
C VAL A 347 0.18 -8.88 -5.59
N SER A 348 -0.35 -7.83 -4.97
CA SER A 348 -1.50 -7.11 -5.51
C SER A 348 -1.16 -6.35 -6.80
N ALA A 349 0.03 -5.72 -6.87
CA ALA A 349 0.50 -5.09 -8.10
C ALA A 349 0.59 -6.11 -9.24
N ALA A 350 1.14 -7.30 -8.97
CA ALA A 350 1.25 -8.37 -9.95
C ALA A 350 -0.13 -8.88 -10.41
N MET A 351 -1.07 -9.10 -9.47
CA MET A 351 -2.43 -9.53 -9.79
C MET A 351 -3.17 -8.50 -10.64
N PHE A 352 -3.11 -7.20 -10.30
CA PHE A 352 -3.72 -6.15 -11.12
C PHE A 352 -3.05 -6.00 -12.47
N PHE A 353 -1.72 -6.22 -12.56
CA PHE A 353 -1.03 -6.24 -13.84
C PHE A 353 -1.47 -7.44 -14.71
N CYS A 354 -1.61 -8.63 -14.14
CA CYS A 354 -2.16 -9.80 -14.84
C CYS A 354 -3.57 -9.52 -15.41
N ILE A 355 -4.45 -8.91 -14.61
CA ILE A 355 -5.78 -8.53 -15.08
C ILE A 355 -5.69 -7.47 -16.19
N GLY A 356 -4.75 -6.53 -16.08
CA GLY A 356 -4.47 -5.54 -17.12
C GLY A 356 -4.05 -6.18 -18.43
N VAL A 357 -3.13 -7.14 -18.41
CA VAL A 357 -2.67 -7.90 -19.57
C VAL A 357 -3.83 -8.61 -20.30
N MET A 358 -4.75 -9.21 -19.54
CA MET A 358 -5.95 -9.83 -20.13
C MET A 358 -6.92 -8.80 -20.69
N TYR A 359 -7.16 -7.73 -19.93
CA TYR A 359 -8.05 -6.65 -20.34
C TYR A 359 -7.60 -5.96 -21.62
N ASP A 360 -6.30 -5.73 -21.81
CA ASP A 360 -5.75 -5.11 -22.99
C ASP A 360 -5.99 -5.96 -24.28
N ARG A 361 -6.23 -7.26 -24.13
CA ARG A 361 -6.51 -8.19 -25.23
C ARG A 361 -7.99 -8.38 -25.52
N LEU A 362 -8.82 -8.52 -24.49
CA LEU A 362 -10.23 -8.85 -24.62
C LEU A 362 -11.18 -7.66 -24.34
N HIS A 363 -10.68 -6.61 -23.71
CA HIS A 363 -11.47 -5.45 -23.24
C HIS A 363 -12.67 -5.81 -22.35
N SER A 364 -12.62 -6.97 -21.69
CA SER A 364 -13.58 -7.42 -20.69
C SER A 364 -12.88 -7.73 -19.38
N ARG A 365 -13.61 -7.56 -18.26
CA ARG A 365 -13.17 -7.95 -16.90
C ARG A 365 -14.04 -9.06 -16.32
N ASN A 366 -15.10 -9.42 -17.05
CA ASN A 366 -16.04 -10.42 -16.57
C ASN A 366 -15.41 -11.82 -16.69
N ILE A 367 -15.41 -12.57 -15.59
CA ILE A 367 -14.84 -13.91 -15.52
C ILE A 367 -15.48 -14.87 -16.54
N ALA A 368 -16.80 -14.70 -16.81
CA ALA A 368 -17.54 -15.56 -17.74
C ALA A 368 -17.13 -15.39 -19.21
N ASP A 369 -16.48 -14.26 -19.56
CA ASP A 369 -16.04 -13.99 -20.94
C ASP A 369 -14.75 -14.72 -21.31
N TYR A 370 -14.09 -15.32 -20.30
CA TYR A 370 -12.84 -16.06 -20.42
C TYR A 370 -13.10 -17.59 -20.29
N GLY A 371 -12.07 -18.36 -20.54
CA GLY A 371 -12.01 -19.81 -20.39
C GLY A 371 -10.91 -20.35 -21.29
N GLY A 372 -10.12 -21.31 -20.81
CA GLY A 372 -9.06 -21.97 -21.58
C GLY A 372 -7.88 -21.07 -21.95
N VAL A 373 -7.65 -19.97 -21.26
CA VAL A 373 -6.54 -19.02 -21.57
C VAL A 373 -5.18 -19.71 -21.56
N VAL A 374 -5.00 -20.78 -20.77
CA VAL A 374 -3.74 -21.55 -20.76
C VAL A 374 -3.36 -22.12 -22.13
N THR A 375 -4.34 -22.41 -22.98
CA THR A 375 -4.11 -22.99 -24.30
C THR A 375 -3.42 -22.00 -25.25
N VAL A 376 -3.75 -20.72 -25.14
CA VAL A 376 -3.24 -19.65 -26.02
C VAL A 376 -2.16 -18.81 -25.36
N MET A 377 -2.15 -18.71 -24.02
CA MET A 377 -1.21 -17.89 -23.23
C MET A 377 -0.54 -18.70 -22.10
N PRO A 378 0.22 -19.78 -22.42
CA PRO A 378 0.78 -20.66 -21.38
C PRO A 378 1.80 -19.98 -20.47
N LYS A 379 2.63 -19.06 -20.97
CA LYS A 379 3.59 -18.29 -20.15
C LYS A 379 2.87 -17.37 -19.17
N PHE A 380 1.85 -16.66 -19.64
CA PHE A 380 0.99 -15.84 -18.80
C PHE A 380 0.33 -16.66 -17.69
N ALA A 381 -0.25 -17.81 -18.05
CA ALA A 381 -0.93 -18.69 -17.10
C ALA A 381 0.00 -19.13 -15.96
N ALA A 382 1.27 -19.45 -16.27
CA ALA A 382 2.26 -19.82 -15.26
C ALA A 382 2.53 -18.68 -14.26
N PHE A 383 2.73 -17.43 -14.73
CA PHE A 383 2.92 -16.28 -13.86
C PHE A 383 1.66 -15.98 -13.04
N MET A 384 0.48 -16.00 -13.66
CA MET A 384 -0.78 -15.75 -12.95
C MET A 384 -1.03 -16.81 -11.88
N MET A 385 -0.64 -18.08 -12.09
CA MET A 385 -0.71 -19.13 -11.07
C MET A 385 0.18 -18.79 -9.88
N LEU A 386 1.44 -18.40 -10.13
CA LEU A 386 2.35 -18.03 -9.05
C LEU A 386 1.76 -16.92 -8.17
N PHE A 387 1.24 -15.85 -8.79
CA PHE A 387 0.66 -14.74 -8.03
C PHE A 387 -0.67 -15.09 -7.37
N ALA A 388 -1.48 -15.94 -7.98
CA ALA A 388 -2.69 -16.49 -7.37
C ALA A 388 -2.37 -17.32 -6.12
N MET A 389 -1.33 -18.16 -6.19
CA MET A 389 -0.85 -18.95 -5.05
C MET A 389 -0.25 -18.04 -3.96
N ALA A 390 0.49 -16.99 -4.34
CA ALA A 390 1.02 -16.01 -3.38
C ALA A 390 -0.09 -15.22 -2.69
N ASN A 391 -1.17 -14.89 -3.41
CA ASN A 391 -2.36 -14.23 -2.85
C ASN A 391 -3.17 -15.15 -1.94
N ALA A 392 -3.08 -16.46 -2.13
CA ALA A 392 -3.68 -17.48 -1.27
C ALA A 392 -2.81 -17.87 -0.06
N GLY A 393 -1.62 -17.28 0.09
CA GLY A 393 -0.72 -17.57 1.22
C GLY A 393 0.03 -18.90 1.08
N LEU A 394 0.46 -19.29 -0.13
CA LEU A 394 1.26 -20.51 -0.33
C LEU A 394 2.64 -20.36 0.34
N PRO A 395 3.11 -21.32 1.16
CA PRO A 395 4.49 -21.37 1.64
C PRO A 395 5.51 -21.20 0.51
N ALA A 396 6.65 -20.58 0.80
CA ALA A 396 7.67 -20.14 -0.15
C ALA A 396 7.30 -18.90 -1.00
N THR A 397 6.13 -18.31 -0.81
CA THR A 397 5.79 -16.99 -1.35
C THR A 397 5.73 -15.93 -0.26
N SER A 398 5.87 -14.68 -0.65
CA SER A 398 5.90 -13.56 0.31
C SER A 398 4.61 -13.41 1.12
N GLY A 399 3.43 -13.77 0.56
CA GLY A 399 2.13 -13.70 1.22
C GLY A 399 2.06 -14.55 2.49
N PHE A 400 2.61 -15.75 2.43
CA PHE A 400 2.61 -16.67 3.57
C PHE A 400 3.33 -16.11 4.79
N VAL A 401 4.45 -15.40 4.61
CA VAL A 401 5.30 -14.94 5.72
C VAL A 401 4.52 -14.04 6.67
N GLY A 402 3.90 -12.98 6.13
CA GLY A 402 3.14 -12.03 6.94
C GLY A 402 1.89 -12.67 7.56
N GLU A 403 1.13 -13.44 6.79
CA GLU A 403 -0.08 -14.11 7.25
C GLU A 403 0.20 -15.12 8.36
N PHE A 404 1.23 -15.96 8.19
CA PHE A 404 1.61 -16.92 9.21
C PHE A 404 1.99 -16.23 10.54
N MET A 405 2.80 -15.15 10.48
CA MET A 405 3.21 -14.41 11.67
C MET A 405 2.01 -13.77 12.39
N VAL A 406 1.04 -13.21 11.67
CA VAL A 406 -0.17 -12.62 12.28
C VAL A 406 -1.04 -13.71 12.89
N ILE A 407 -1.24 -14.86 12.22
CA ILE A 407 -2.01 -15.98 12.76
C ILE A 407 -1.37 -16.49 14.05
N MET A 408 -0.06 -16.68 14.08
CA MET A 408 0.65 -17.11 15.30
C MET A 408 0.47 -16.10 16.44
N GLY A 409 0.55 -14.80 16.14
CA GLY A 409 0.28 -13.77 17.15
C GLY A 409 -1.19 -13.76 17.61
N ALA A 410 -2.13 -14.01 16.71
CA ALA A 410 -3.55 -14.08 17.02
C ALA A 410 -3.89 -15.31 17.88
N VAL A 411 -3.29 -16.48 17.61
CA VAL A 411 -3.42 -17.67 18.45
C VAL A 411 -2.88 -17.42 19.86
N ASN A 412 -1.72 -16.76 19.96
CA ASN A 412 -1.15 -16.39 21.26
C ASN A 412 -1.99 -15.36 22.04
N TYR A 413 -2.74 -14.51 21.32
CA TYR A 413 -3.68 -13.58 21.92
C TYR A 413 -4.94 -14.29 22.40
N ASN A 414 -5.60 -15.04 21.53
CA ASN A 414 -6.81 -15.82 21.81
C ASN A 414 -7.02 -16.87 20.71
N LEU A 415 -7.27 -18.11 21.10
CA LEU A 415 -7.44 -19.23 20.16
C LEU A 415 -8.61 -19.00 19.17
N CYS A 416 -9.72 -18.44 19.64
CA CYS A 416 -10.87 -18.16 18.76
C CYS A 416 -10.53 -17.09 17.72
N VAL A 417 -9.83 -16.01 18.12
CA VAL A 417 -9.37 -14.97 17.21
C VAL A 417 -8.38 -15.55 16.20
N GLY A 418 -7.45 -16.40 16.65
CA GLY A 418 -6.51 -17.09 15.78
C GLY A 418 -7.18 -18.03 14.78
N ALA A 419 -8.17 -18.79 15.22
CA ALA A 419 -8.94 -19.68 14.34
C ALA A 419 -9.75 -18.89 13.29
N LEU A 420 -10.38 -17.79 13.69
CA LEU A 420 -11.08 -16.90 12.76
C LEU A 420 -10.14 -16.20 11.78
N ALA A 421 -8.96 -15.76 12.25
CA ALA A 421 -7.93 -15.20 11.41
C ALA A 421 -7.41 -16.22 10.36
N ALA A 422 -7.24 -17.49 10.77
CA ALA A 422 -6.78 -18.55 9.87
C ALA A 422 -7.77 -18.86 8.71
N LEU A 423 -9.04 -18.45 8.83
CA LEU A 423 -10.00 -18.55 7.71
C LEU A 423 -9.57 -17.71 6.48
N THR A 424 -8.66 -16.75 6.64
CA THR A 424 -8.10 -15.99 5.51
C THR A 424 -7.45 -16.91 4.49
N LEU A 425 -6.73 -17.95 4.94
CA LEU A 425 -6.05 -18.92 4.05
C LEU A 425 -7.07 -19.71 3.23
N ILE A 426 -8.17 -20.13 3.85
CA ILE A 426 -9.23 -20.88 3.17
C ILE A 426 -9.98 -19.98 2.18
N LEU A 427 -10.42 -18.81 2.61
CA LEU A 427 -11.16 -17.87 1.77
C LEU A 427 -10.27 -17.30 0.66
N GLY A 428 -9.01 -16.96 0.97
CA GLY A 428 -8.02 -16.49 0.01
C GLY A 428 -7.78 -17.50 -1.10
N ALA A 429 -7.59 -18.76 -0.75
CA ALA A 429 -7.50 -19.85 -1.72
C ALA A 429 -8.81 -20.02 -2.51
N ALA A 430 -9.96 -20.00 -1.83
CA ALA A 430 -11.25 -20.20 -2.45
C ALA A 430 -11.53 -19.17 -3.55
N TYR A 431 -11.50 -17.86 -3.26
CA TYR A 431 -11.84 -16.85 -4.28
C TYR A 431 -10.76 -16.72 -5.36
N THR A 432 -9.48 -16.86 -5.00
CA THR A 432 -8.39 -16.67 -5.97
C THR A 432 -8.31 -17.86 -6.94
N LEU A 433 -8.31 -19.09 -6.42
CA LEU A 433 -8.21 -20.29 -7.27
C LEU A 433 -9.50 -20.55 -8.04
N TRP A 434 -10.66 -20.16 -7.49
CA TRP A 434 -11.92 -20.24 -8.20
C TRP A 434 -11.96 -19.29 -9.40
N MET A 435 -11.44 -18.05 -9.25
CA MET A 435 -11.24 -17.13 -10.37
C MET A 435 -10.24 -17.72 -11.38
N TYR A 436 -9.07 -18.18 -10.91
CA TYR A 436 -8.04 -18.75 -11.76
C TYR A 436 -8.57 -19.93 -12.58
N LYS A 437 -9.28 -20.86 -11.93
CA LYS A 437 -9.88 -22.03 -12.59
C LYS A 437 -10.80 -21.62 -13.73
N ARG A 438 -11.69 -20.65 -13.51
CA ARG A 438 -12.69 -20.23 -14.50
C ARG A 438 -12.09 -19.45 -15.66
N VAL A 439 -11.03 -18.69 -15.42
CA VAL A 439 -10.39 -17.84 -16.44
C VAL A 439 -9.35 -18.62 -17.23
N ILE A 440 -8.51 -19.37 -16.55
CA ILE A 440 -7.30 -19.97 -17.15
C ILE A 440 -7.58 -21.36 -17.70
N PHE A 441 -8.36 -22.19 -16.99
CA PHE A 441 -8.67 -23.55 -17.40
C PHE A 441 -10.02 -23.65 -18.12
N GLY A 442 -10.34 -24.86 -18.61
CA GLY A 442 -11.55 -25.17 -19.36
C GLY A 442 -11.39 -25.05 -20.86
N ALA A 443 -12.52 -25.17 -21.56
CA ALA A 443 -12.54 -25.03 -23.02
C ALA A 443 -12.55 -23.56 -23.44
N VAL A 444 -11.90 -23.24 -24.56
CA VAL A 444 -12.00 -21.93 -25.19
C VAL A 444 -13.37 -21.83 -25.90
N THR A 445 -14.31 -21.18 -25.24
CA THR A 445 -15.68 -20.99 -25.79
C THR A 445 -15.85 -19.67 -26.50
N ASN A 446 -15.07 -18.65 -26.13
CA ASN A 446 -15.10 -17.34 -26.73
C ASN A 446 -14.05 -17.24 -27.88
N PRO A 447 -14.47 -16.95 -29.13
CA PRO A 447 -13.55 -16.83 -30.26
C PRO A 447 -12.45 -15.78 -30.05
N HIS A 448 -12.75 -14.71 -29.36
CA HIS A 448 -11.76 -13.65 -29.08
C HIS A 448 -10.66 -14.12 -28.12
N VAL A 449 -10.96 -15.07 -27.24
CA VAL A 449 -9.92 -15.71 -26.38
C VAL A 449 -8.99 -16.57 -27.24
N ALA A 450 -9.52 -17.27 -28.25
CA ALA A 450 -8.70 -18.08 -29.16
C ALA A 450 -7.67 -17.25 -29.96
N GLU A 451 -7.96 -15.97 -30.21
CA GLU A 451 -7.09 -15.05 -30.94
C GLU A 451 -6.06 -14.33 -30.06
N MET A 452 -6.13 -14.47 -28.73
CA MET A 452 -5.23 -13.80 -27.78
C MET A 452 -3.78 -14.26 -27.99
N LYS A 453 -2.87 -13.29 -28.00
CA LYS A 453 -1.42 -13.58 -28.06
C LYS A 453 -0.84 -13.63 -26.66
N ASP A 454 0.10 -14.55 -26.43
CA ASP A 454 0.82 -14.63 -25.16
C ASP A 454 1.62 -13.33 -24.86
N ILE A 455 2.15 -13.23 -23.65
CA ILE A 455 2.86 -12.06 -23.16
C ILE A 455 4.07 -11.70 -24.03
N ASN A 456 4.23 -10.41 -24.28
CA ASN A 456 5.38 -9.86 -24.97
C ASN A 456 6.60 -9.75 -24.03
N ARG A 457 7.77 -9.37 -24.57
CA ARG A 457 9.03 -9.28 -23.81
C ARG A 457 8.94 -8.32 -22.62
N ARG A 458 8.24 -7.19 -22.78
CA ARG A 458 8.06 -6.19 -21.72
C ARG A 458 7.18 -6.75 -20.59
N GLU A 459 6.03 -7.31 -20.92
CA GLU A 459 5.10 -7.94 -19.97
C GLU A 459 5.80 -9.10 -19.24
N PHE A 460 6.55 -9.92 -19.97
CA PHE A 460 7.35 -10.99 -19.39
C PHE A 460 8.37 -10.44 -18.38
N ALA A 461 9.11 -9.38 -18.72
CA ALA A 461 10.10 -8.80 -17.83
C ALA A 461 9.46 -8.25 -16.53
N ILE A 462 8.33 -7.55 -16.63
CA ILE A 462 7.61 -7.03 -15.47
C ILE A 462 7.14 -8.19 -14.57
N LEU A 463 6.50 -9.21 -15.15
CA LEU A 463 6.02 -10.37 -14.39
C LEU A 463 7.16 -11.18 -13.78
N ALA A 464 8.28 -11.34 -14.49
CA ALA A 464 9.44 -12.06 -13.99
C ALA A 464 10.12 -11.33 -12.82
N ILE A 465 10.24 -10.00 -12.88
CA ILE A 465 10.80 -9.20 -11.79
C ILE A 465 9.88 -9.28 -10.57
N LEU A 466 8.55 -9.12 -10.75
CA LEU A 466 7.59 -9.26 -9.65
C LEU A 466 7.59 -10.69 -9.07
N ALA A 467 7.71 -11.71 -9.91
CA ALA A 467 7.82 -13.10 -9.45
C ALA A 467 9.09 -13.33 -8.63
N ALA A 468 10.22 -12.79 -9.08
CA ALA A 468 11.50 -12.89 -8.35
C ALA A 468 11.42 -12.20 -6.97
N THR A 469 10.74 -11.04 -6.85
CA THR A 469 10.55 -10.36 -5.55
C THR A 469 9.63 -11.16 -4.63
N VAL A 470 8.52 -11.70 -5.14
CA VAL A 470 7.56 -12.51 -4.37
C VAL A 470 8.20 -13.81 -3.86
N LEU A 471 8.95 -14.51 -4.70
CA LEU A 471 9.66 -15.73 -4.31
C LEU A 471 10.87 -15.42 -3.42
N GLY A 472 11.65 -14.41 -3.74
CA GLY A 472 12.82 -14.02 -2.95
C GLY A 472 12.44 -13.66 -1.50
N MET A 473 11.39 -12.87 -1.33
CA MET A 473 10.88 -12.51 0.00
C MET A 473 10.20 -13.69 0.72
N GLY A 474 9.63 -14.64 -0.03
CA GLY A 474 9.00 -15.83 0.53
C GLY A 474 10.00 -16.90 0.97
N LEU A 475 11.07 -17.10 0.20
CA LEU A 475 12.12 -18.08 0.47
C LEU A 475 13.15 -17.57 1.48
N TRP A 476 13.41 -16.27 1.47
CA TRP A 476 14.39 -15.64 2.35
C TRP A 476 13.84 -14.32 2.95
N PRO A 477 12.90 -14.40 3.90
CA PRO A 477 12.26 -13.24 4.50
C PRO A 477 13.15 -12.50 5.52
N GLU A 478 14.20 -13.15 6.03
CA GLU A 478 15.03 -12.66 7.12
C GLU A 478 15.58 -11.25 6.89
N PRO A 479 16.14 -10.86 5.71
CA PRO A 479 16.66 -9.52 5.49
C PRO A 479 15.61 -8.41 5.68
N PHE A 480 14.34 -8.69 5.38
CA PHE A 480 13.23 -7.75 5.54
C PHE A 480 12.75 -7.70 6.99
N ILE A 481 12.62 -8.88 7.63
CA ILE A 481 12.23 -8.98 9.05
C ILE A 481 13.27 -8.29 9.94
N ALA A 482 14.56 -8.47 9.64
CA ALA A 482 15.65 -7.87 10.41
C ALA A 482 15.61 -6.32 10.38
N VAL A 483 15.22 -5.72 9.25
CA VAL A 483 15.04 -4.26 9.14
C VAL A 483 13.91 -3.78 10.05
N VAL A 484 12.80 -4.50 10.09
CA VAL A 484 11.60 -4.14 10.86
C VAL A 484 11.78 -4.41 12.36
N HIS A 485 12.65 -5.36 12.71
CA HIS A 485 12.70 -5.99 14.05
C HIS A 485 12.86 -4.98 15.19
N GLN A 486 13.88 -4.11 15.12
CA GLN A 486 14.17 -3.19 16.22
C GLN A 486 13.10 -2.10 16.34
N ALA A 487 12.72 -1.46 15.25
CA ALA A 487 11.70 -0.42 15.26
C ALA A 487 10.33 -0.94 15.74
N ALA A 488 9.98 -2.18 15.40
CA ALA A 488 8.75 -2.81 15.91
C ALA A 488 8.85 -3.10 17.42
N ASN A 489 10.00 -3.54 17.93
CA ASN A 489 10.19 -3.76 19.37
C ASN A 489 10.13 -2.45 20.16
N ASP A 490 10.73 -1.38 19.63
CA ASP A 490 10.69 -0.04 20.26
C ASP A 490 9.26 0.51 20.28
N LEU A 491 8.49 0.31 19.21
CA LEU A 491 7.08 0.66 19.18
C LEU A 491 6.29 -0.13 20.22
N ILE A 492 6.51 -1.44 20.37
CA ILE A 492 5.86 -2.28 21.37
C ILE A 492 6.16 -1.78 22.79
N ALA A 493 7.43 -1.48 23.07
CA ALA A 493 7.85 -0.96 24.37
C ALA A 493 7.24 0.42 24.66
N HIS A 494 7.17 1.29 23.67
CA HIS A 494 6.56 2.62 23.78
C HIS A 494 5.06 2.53 24.04
N VAL A 495 4.36 1.72 23.29
CA VAL A 495 2.89 1.53 23.40
C VAL A 495 2.51 0.84 24.73
N ALA A 496 3.41 0.12 25.37
CA ALA A 496 3.17 -0.49 26.69
C ALA A 496 3.06 0.56 27.82
N GLN A 497 3.57 1.78 27.61
CA GLN A 497 3.50 2.86 28.59
C GLN A 497 2.14 3.57 28.52
N SER A 498 1.50 3.75 29.69
CA SER A 498 0.28 4.55 29.81
C SER A 498 0.61 6.04 29.79
N LYS A 499 -0.31 6.83 29.23
CA LYS A 499 -0.25 8.31 29.19
C LYS A 499 -1.41 8.97 29.94
N ILE A 500 -2.12 8.19 30.76
CA ILE A 500 -3.20 8.67 31.64
C ILE A 500 -2.61 9.21 32.94
#